data_a22d6f0175efd454cd8849091cf62e2a
#
_entry.id   a22d6f0175efd454cd8849091cf62e2a
#
_cell.length_a   1.000
_cell.length_b   1.000
_cell.length_c   1.000
_cell.angle_alpha   90.00
_cell.angle_beta   90.00
_cell.angle_gamma   90.00
#
_symmetry.space_group_name_H-M   'P 1'
#
loop_
_entity.id
_entity.type
_entity.pdbx_description
1 polymer ?
#
loop_
_entity_poly.entity_id
_entity_poly.type
_entity_poly.pdbx_seq_one_letter_code
_entity_poly.pdbx_strand_id
1 'polypeptide(L)'
;KLQVELAQLNHLSGRLVRGYGHLQSQKGGIGLKGPGETQLETDRRLIGQKITALKKQLADVRKQRATRRKSRMSGRLKTFAIVGYTNAGKSSLFNRLTKADVLAKDQLFATLDTTARRLFLSHEASVILTDTVGFVRDLPHKLVSAFSATLEETAMADVLLHVVDAANPDFERQM
;
A
#
# COMPACT_ATOMS: atom_id res chain seq x y z
N LYS A 1 -1.70 1.11 4.36
CA LYS A 1 -2.63 0.49 5.36
C LYS A 1 -4.06 0.43 4.81
N LEU A 2 -4.71 1.57 4.51
CA LEU A 2 -6.11 1.63 4.05
C LEU A 2 -6.41 0.74 2.83
N GLN A 3 -5.50 0.64 1.87
CA GLN A 3 -5.67 -0.20 0.68
C GLN A 3 -5.63 -1.69 1.02
N VAL A 4 -4.73 -2.10 1.92
CA VAL A 4 -4.64 -3.48 2.41
C VAL A 4 -5.91 -3.85 3.18
N GLU A 5 -6.37 -2.96 4.05
CA GLU A 5 -7.61 -3.14 4.81
C GLU A 5 -8.84 -3.25 3.89
N LEU A 6 -8.91 -2.41 2.85
CA LEU A 6 -9.97 -2.50 1.84
C LEU A 6 -9.94 -3.85 1.09
N ALA A 7 -8.74 -4.33 0.73
CA ALA A 7 -8.59 -5.63 0.07
C ALA A 7 -9.02 -6.78 0.99
N GLN A 8 -8.67 -6.72 2.28
CA GLN A 8 -9.09 -7.70 3.28
C GLN A 8 -10.61 -7.72 3.46
N LEU A 9 -11.24 -6.54 3.59
CA LEU A 9 -12.70 -6.45 3.74
C LEU A 9 -13.46 -6.93 2.50
N ASN A 10 -12.96 -6.63 1.30
CA ASN A 10 -13.54 -7.18 0.06
C ASN A 10 -13.45 -8.71 0.02
N HIS A 11 -12.32 -9.28 0.46
CA HIS A 11 -12.15 -10.73 0.54
C HIS A 11 -13.09 -11.35 1.58
N LEU A 12 -13.23 -10.75 2.77
CA LEU A 12 -14.15 -11.17 3.81
C LEU A 12 -15.61 -11.11 3.34
N SER A 13 -16.00 -10.04 2.66
CA SER A 13 -17.35 -9.89 2.09
C SER A 13 -17.71 -11.04 1.15
N GLY A 14 -16.75 -11.50 0.31
CA GLY A 14 -16.96 -12.66 -0.56
C GLY A 14 -17.06 -14.01 0.17
N ARG A 15 -16.38 -14.14 1.32
CA ARG A 15 -16.40 -15.36 2.13
C ARG A 15 -17.62 -15.49 3.02
N LEU A 16 -18.22 -14.39 3.47
CA LEU A 16 -19.43 -14.39 4.31
C LEU A 16 -20.56 -15.20 3.67
N VAL A 17 -20.74 -15.09 2.34
CA VAL A 17 -21.78 -15.82 1.60
C VAL A 17 -21.58 -17.34 1.71
N ARG A 18 -20.33 -17.82 1.78
CA ARG A 18 -20.01 -19.25 1.89
C ARG A 18 -20.02 -19.77 3.32
N GLY A 19 -19.70 -18.91 4.30
CA GLY A 19 -19.59 -19.29 5.71
C GLY A 19 -20.93 -19.60 6.37
N TYR A 20 -22.00 -18.99 5.90
CA TYR A 20 -23.35 -19.14 6.48
C TYR A 20 -24.22 -20.17 5.76
N GLY A 21 -23.72 -20.87 4.74
CA GLY A 21 -24.48 -21.88 3.99
C GLY A 21 -24.99 -23.05 4.84
N HIS A 22 -24.33 -23.34 5.97
CA HIS A 22 -24.75 -24.39 6.89
C HIS A 22 -25.94 -24.00 7.80
N LEU A 23 -26.18 -22.69 8.00
CA LEU A 23 -27.29 -22.17 8.80
C LEU A 23 -28.63 -22.13 8.01
N GLN A 24 -28.57 -22.23 6.67
CA GLN A 24 -29.77 -22.30 5.82
C GLN A 24 -30.49 -23.62 5.91
N SER A 25 -29.90 -24.69 6.45
CA SER A 25 -30.50 -26.03 6.56
C SER A 25 -31.22 -26.28 7.87
N GLN A 26 -31.33 -25.32 8.77
CA GLN A 26 -32.26 -25.50 9.90
C GLN A 26 -33.69 -25.25 9.44
N LYS A 27 -34.43 -26.34 9.33
CA LYS A 27 -35.87 -26.42 8.98
C LYS A 27 -36.69 -25.47 9.85
N GLY A 28 -37.08 -24.33 9.30
CA GLY A 28 -38.13 -23.47 9.81
C GLY A 28 -39.16 -23.33 8.69
N GLY A 29 -40.42 -23.46 9.01
CA GLY A 29 -41.54 -23.49 8.08
C GLY A 29 -41.60 -22.34 7.09
N ILE A 30 -42.37 -22.55 6.03
CA ILE A 30 -42.60 -21.65 4.89
C ILE A 30 -42.82 -20.21 5.39
N GLY A 31 -41.86 -19.29 5.06
CA GLY A 31 -42.01 -17.84 5.23
C GLY A 31 -41.32 -17.20 6.45
N LEU A 32 -40.61 -17.92 7.30
CA LEU A 32 -39.85 -17.36 8.42
C LEU A 32 -38.37 -17.24 8.04
N LYS A 33 -37.88 -16.00 7.92
CA LYS A 33 -36.44 -15.71 7.86
C LYS A 33 -35.80 -16.25 9.14
N GLY A 34 -34.93 -17.24 9.01
CA GLY A 34 -34.18 -17.77 10.15
C GLY A 34 -33.24 -16.71 10.75
N PRO A 35 -32.89 -16.83 12.05
CA PRO A 35 -32.00 -15.86 12.73
C PRO A 35 -30.64 -15.70 12.05
N GLY A 36 -30.18 -16.70 11.28
CA GLY A 36 -28.94 -16.62 10.49
C GLY A 36 -29.02 -15.72 9.26
N GLU A 37 -30.19 -15.56 8.64
CA GLU A 37 -30.35 -14.64 7.49
C GLU A 37 -30.29 -13.17 7.94
N THR A 38 -30.91 -12.82 9.06
CA THR A 38 -30.85 -11.46 9.60
C THR A 38 -29.46 -11.09 10.07
N GLN A 39 -28.72 -12.02 10.63
CA GLN A 39 -27.33 -11.81 11.05
C GLN A 39 -26.39 -11.62 9.85
N LEU A 40 -26.50 -12.46 8.83
CA LEU A 40 -25.75 -12.34 7.59
C LEU A 40 -26.02 -11.00 6.88
N GLU A 41 -27.27 -10.57 6.85
CA GLU A 41 -27.67 -9.30 6.23
C GLU A 41 -27.12 -8.10 7.00
N THR A 42 -27.12 -8.17 8.33
CA THR A 42 -26.51 -7.16 9.21
C THR A 42 -25.00 -7.08 9.01
N ASP A 43 -24.30 -8.22 8.99
CA ASP A 43 -22.85 -8.28 8.77
C ASP A 43 -22.47 -7.76 7.39
N ARG A 44 -23.23 -8.12 6.34
CA ARG A 44 -23.04 -7.56 4.99
C ARG A 44 -23.17 -6.04 4.96
N ARG A 45 -24.19 -5.51 5.63
CA ARG A 45 -24.43 -4.07 5.71
C ARG A 45 -23.28 -3.36 6.42
N LEU A 46 -22.81 -3.88 7.57
CA LEU A 46 -21.70 -3.33 8.32
C LEU A 46 -20.39 -3.35 7.51
N ILE A 47 -20.09 -4.44 6.83
CA ILE A 47 -18.91 -4.54 5.97
C ILE A 47 -19.05 -3.59 4.78
N GLY A 48 -20.20 -3.50 4.16
CA GLY A 48 -20.49 -2.55 3.08
C GLY A 48 -20.27 -1.10 3.51
N GLN A 49 -20.72 -0.73 4.71
CA GLN A 49 -20.48 0.60 5.27
C GLN A 49 -18.99 0.87 5.50
N LYS A 50 -18.25 -0.09 6.07
CA LYS A 50 -16.79 0.02 6.26
C LYS A 50 -16.05 0.17 4.94
N ILE A 51 -16.41 -0.62 3.92
CA ILE A 51 -15.83 -0.53 2.57
C ILE A 51 -16.08 0.86 1.98
N THR A 52 -17.30 1.40 2.10
CA THR A 52 -17.64 2.74 1.59
C THR A 52 -16.85 3.83 2.31
N ALA A 53 -16.74 3.75 3.62
CA ALA A 53 -15.95 4.69 4.42
C ALA A 53 -14.46 4.66 4.04
N LEU A 54 -13.88 3.47 3.88
CA LEU A 54 -12.49 3.30 3.45
C LEU A 54 -12.24 3.83 2.03
N LYS A 55 -13.17 3.61 1.10
CA LYS A 55 -13.08 4.17 -0.26
C LYS A 55 -13.05 5.70 -0.23
N LYS A 56 -13.89 6.33 0.61
CA LYS A 56 -13.90 7.78 0.80
C LYS A 56 -12.56 8.28 1.36
N GLN A 57 -12.06 7.65 2.43
CA GLN A 57 -10.76 8.00 3.00
C GLN A 57 -9.61 7.85 1.98
N LEU A 58 -9.63 6.81 1.16
CA LEU A 58 -8.65 6.62 0.10
C LEU A 58 -8.72 7.72 -0.96
N ALA A 59 -9.93 8.17 -1.34
CA ALA A 59 -10.10 9.29 -2.26
C ALA A 59 -9.52 10.58 -1.68
N ASP A 60 -9.76 10.86 -0.40
CA ASP A 60 -9.22 12.03 0.29
C ASP A 60 -7.68 11.99 0.38
N VAL A 61 -7.10 10.84 0.71
CA VAL A 61 -5.63 10.65 0.71
C VAL A 61 -5.05 10.87 -0.69
N ARG A 62 -5.68 10.33 -1.74
CA ARG A 62 -5.24 10.56 -3.13
C ARG A 62 -5.26 12.05 -3.50
N LYS A 63 -6.34 12.76 -3.13
CA LYS A 63 -6.44 14.20 -3.35
C LYS A 63 -5.34 14.98 -2.61
N GLN A 64 -5.09 14.66 -1.34
CA GLN A 64 -4.02 15.28 -0.56
C GLN A 64 -2.64 15.00 -1.17
N ARG A 65 -2.38 13.77 -1.62
CA ARG A 65 -1.12 13.41 -2.30
C ARG A 65 -0.95 14.20 -3.61
N ALA A 66 -2.01 14.33 -4.40
CA ALA A 66 -1.97 15.12 -5.63
C ALA A 66 -1.66 16.60 -5.35
N THR A 67 -2.26 17.19 -4.31
CA THR A 67 -1.98 18.57 -3.90
C THR A 67 -0.53 18.76 -3.44
N ARG A 68 -0.03 17.87 -2.59
CA ARG A 68 1.37 17.90 -2.13
C ARG A 68 2.36 17.70 -3.28
N ARG A 69 2.02 16.86 -4.27
CA ARG A 69 2.80 16.65 -5.49
C ARG A 69 2.89 17.94 -6.32
N LYS A 70 1.74 18.57 -6.57
CA LYS A 70 1.69 19.84 -7.32
C LYS A 70 2.56 20.91 -6.67
N SER A 71 2.54 21.02 -5.34
CA SER A 71 3.41 21.94 -4.61
C SER A 71 4.90 21.59 -4.74
N ARG A 72 5.27 20.31 -4.77
CA ARG A 72 6.67 19.89 -4.99
C ARG A 72 7.16 20.21 -6.40
N MET A 73 6.32 19.96 -7.42
CA MET A 73 6.65 20.27 -8.82
C MET A 73 6.81 21.77 -9.06
N SER A 74 6.03 22.63 -8.39
CA SER A 74 6.18 24.09 -8.51
C SER A 74 7.46 24.61 -7.87
N GLY A 75 8.07 23.85 -6.96
CA GLY A 75 9.27 24.24 -6.20
C GLY A 75 10.62 24.00 -6.89
N ARG A 76 10.65 23.61 -8.18
CA ARG A 76 11.88 23.30 -8.95
C ARG A 76 12.80 22.21 -8.34
N LEU A 77 12.36 21.52 -7.29
CA LEU A 77 13.17 20.46 -6.69
C LEU A 77 12.98 19.15 -7.46
N LYS A 78 14.11 18.56 -7.87
CA LYS A 78 14.12 17.24 -8.50
C LYS A 78 13.71 16.17 -7.50
N THR A 79 12.91 15.20 -7.94
CA THR A 79 12.43 14.08 -7.12
C THR A 79 13.16 12.80 -7.49
N PHE A 80 13.78 12.17 -6.51
CA PHE A 80 14.50 10.91 -6.62
C PHE A 80 13.70 9.85 -5.87
N ALA A 81 13.35 8.76 -6.54
CA ALA A 81 12.68 7.63 -5.91
C ALA A 81 13.63 6.45 -5.75
N ILE A 82 13.71 5.90 -4.53
CA ILE A 82 14.48 4.69 -4.26
C ILE A 82 13.58 3.50 -4.58
N VAL A 83 14.02 2.65 -5.49
CA VAL A 83 13.31 1.45 -5.95
C VAL A 83 14.18 0.21 -5.75
N GLY A 84 13.58 -0.96 -5.74
CA GLY A 84 14.26 -2.25 -5.62
C GLY A 84 13.43 -3.25 -4.83
N TYR A 85 13.93 -4.46 -4.73
CA TYR A 85 13.24 -5.54 -4.03
C TYR A 85 13.07 -5.29 -2.53
N THR A 86 12.10 -5.98 -1.92
CA THR A 86 11.98 -6.01 -0.45
C THR A 86 13.28 -6.52 0.15
N ASN A 87 13.65 -5.93 1.29
CA ASN A 87 14.88 -6.27 2.02
C ASN A 87 16.22 -5.96 1.30
N ALA A 88 16.21 -5.22 0.19
CA ALA A 88 17.43 -4.78 -0.50
C ALA A 88 18.13 -3.58 0.17
N GLY A 89 17.69 -3.14 1.35
CA GLY A 89 18.32 -2.05 2.09
C GLY A 89 17.85 -0.64 1.73
N LYS A 90 16.74 -0.47 1.00
CA LYS A 90 16.22 0.86 0.56
C LYS A 90 15.98 1.82 1.71
N SER A 91 15.22 1.40 2.74
CA SER A 91 14.90 2.25 3.90
C SER A 91 16.13 2.52 4.76
N SER A 92 17.08 1.59 4.82
CA SER A 92 18.38 1.80 5.49
C SER A 92 19.20 2.87 4.77
N LEU A 93 19.26 2.81 3.43
CA LEU A 93 19.91 3.82 2.61
C LEU A 93 19.22 5.18 2.76
N PHE A 94 17.89 5.21 2.70
CA PHE A 94 17.11 6.43 2.88
C PHE A 94 17.39 7.08 4.23
N ASN A 95 17.36 6.31 5.33
CA ASN A 95 17.64 6.80 6.69
C ASN A 95 19.05 7.36 6.79
N ARG A 96 20.03 6.66 6.21
CA ARG A 96 21.44 7.10 6.23
C ARG A 96 21.64 8.43 5.52
N LEU A 97 20.97 8.62 4.38
CA LEU A 97 21.07 9.84 3.56
C LEU A 97 20.29 11.03 4.16
N THR A 98 19.09 10.78 4.70
CA THR A 98 18.19 11.85 5.13
C THR A 98 18.20 12.09 6.63
N LYS A 99 18.98 11.33 7.40
CA LYS A 99 18.97 11.31 8.88
C LYS A 99 17.53 11.13 9.43
N ALA A 100 16.68 10.42 8.69
CA ALA A 100 15.32 10.09 9.10
C ALA A 100 15.32 8.80 9.93
N ASP A 101 14.27 8.61 10.71
CA ASP A 101 14.06 7.40 11.49
C ASP A 101 12.85 6.64 10.92
N VAL A 102 12.95 6.22 9.66
CA VAL A 102 11.97 5.35 9.03
C VAL A 102 12.23 3.91 9.48
N LEU A 103 11.17 3.18 9.79
CA LEU A 103 11.25 1.80 10.24
C LEU A 103 11.95 0.93 9.19
N ALA A 104 13.22 0.68 9.39
CA ALA A 104 14.02 -0.27 8.64
C ALA A 104 14.06 -1.58 9.44
N LYS A 105 13.23 -2.55 9.09
CA LYS A 105 13.23 -3.89 9.69
C LYS A 105 13.57 -4.91 8.62
N ASP A 106 14.20 -5.97 9.05
CA ASP A 106 14.51 -7.16 8.26
C ASP A 106 13.23 -8.00 8.05
N GLN A 107 12.23 -7.38 7.43
CA GLN A 107 10.90 -7.94 7.18
C GLN A 107 10.41 -7.55 5.79
N LEU A 108 9.69 -8.46 5.16
CA LEU A 108 8.97 -8.16 3.92
C LEU A 108 7.99 -7.00 4.17
N PHE A 109 8.04 -5.98 3.29
CA PHE A 109 7.21 -4.78 3.39
C PHE A 109 7.44 -3.96 4.67
N ALA A 110 8.69 -3.76 5.08
CA ALA A 110 9.03 -2.85 6.17
C ALA A 110 8.46 -1.43 5.95
N THR A 111 8.46 -0.97 4.69
CA THR A 111 7.83 0.29 4.27
C THR A 111 6.51 -0.01 3.57
N LEU A 112 5.39 0.42 4.15
CA LEU A 112 4.05 0.30 3.56
C LEU A 112 3.52 1.61 2.94
N ASP A 113 4.04 2.75 3.41
CA ASP A 113 3.71 4.07 2.89
C ASP A 113 4.98 4.77 2.40
N THR A 114 4.90 5.44 1.27
CA THR A 114 6.01 6.22 0.73
C THR A 114 6.35 7.39 1.66
N THR A 115 7.62 7.54 1.96
CA THR A 115 8.14 8.65 2.77
C THR A 115 9.04 9.53 1.93
N ALA A 116 8.76 10.84 1.88
CA ALA A 116 9.55 11.80 1.14
C ALA A 116 10.26 12.76 2.09
N ARG A 117 11.55 13.02 1.85
CA ARG A 117 12.37 13.95 2.61
C ARG A 117 13.24 14.78 1.67
N ARG A 118 13.52 16.01 2.09
CA ARG A 118 14.50 16.85 1.40
C ARG A 118 15.90 16.39 1.76
N LEU A 119 16.71 16.14 0.75
CA LEU A 119 18.13 15.81 0.86
C LEU A 119 18.94 16.97 0.31
N PHE A 120 19.87 17.48 1.10
CA PHE A 120 20.82 18.50 0.69
C PHE A 120 22.07 17.81 0.14
N LEU A 121 22.35 18.01 -1.14
CA LEU A 121 23.55 17.47 -1.80
C LEU A 121 24.75 18.40 -1.63
N SER A 122 24.48 19.71 -1.60
CA SER A 122 25.46 20.78 -1.35
C SER A 122 24.74 22.00 -0.74
N HIS A 123 25.49 23.08 -0.49
CA HIS A 123 24.89 24.34 0.02
C HIS A 123 23.80 24.90 -0.92
N GLU A 124 23.92 24.67 -2.23
CA GLU A 124 23.00 25.24 -3.24
C GLU A 124 22.07 24.19 -3.87
N ALA A 125 22.37 22.91 -3.73
CA ALA A 125 21.63 21.85 -4.38
C ALA A 125 20.89 20.97 -3.37
N SER A 126 19.58 20.84 -3.59
CA SER A 126 18.75 19.93 -2.80
C SER A 126 17.73 19.20 -3.69
N VAL A 127 17.39 18.01 -3.28
CA VAL A 127 16.43 17.13 -3.97
C VAL A 127 15.40 16.59 -2.99
N ILE A 128 14.30 16.09 -3.51
CA ILE A 128 13.35 15.29 -2.73
C ILE A 128 13.73 13.83 -2.92
N LEU A 129 14.08 13.15 -1.84
CA LEU A 129 14.31 11.71 -1.84
C LEU A 129 13.06 11.03 -1.30
N THR A 130 12.58 10.01 -2.00
CA THR A 130 11.38 9.25 -1.64
C THR A 130 11.75 7.78 -1.45
N ASP A 131 11.47 7.24 -0.25
CA ASP A 131 11.50 5.79 0.00
C ASP A 131 10.21 5.16 -0.49
N THR A 132 10.32 4.04 -1.18
CA THR A 132 9.17 3.34 -1.75
C THR A 132 9.04 1.92 -1.20
N VAL A 133 7.85 1.35 -1.36
CA VAL A 133 7.61 -0.05 -1.03
C VAL A 133 8.43 -0.95 -1.94
N GLY A 134 9.09 -1.95 -1.38
CA GLY A 134 9.92 -2.89 -2.14
C GLY A 134 9.10 -3.77 -3.08
N PHE A 135 9.65 -4.08 -4.24
CA PHE A 135 9.10 -5.07 -5.16
C PHE A 135 9.20 -6.48 -4.57
N VAL A 136 8.22 -7.30 -4.90
CA VAL A 136 8.17 -8.72 -4.55
C VAL A 136 7.94 -9.52 -5.82
N ARG A 137 8.58 -10.68 -5.91
CA ARG A 137 8.29 -11.64 -6.96
C ARG A 137 6.84 -12.13 -6.81
N ASP A 138 6.14 -12.31 -7.91
CA ASP A 138 4.77 -12.86 -7.95
C ASP A 138 3.75 -12.11 -7.08
N LEU A 139 3.67 -10.79 -7.27
CA LEU A 139 2.69 -9.96 -6.58
C LEU A 139 1.26 -10.44 -6.90
N PRO A 140 0.50 -10.92 -5.91
CA PRO A 140 -0.88 -11.31 -6.16
C PRO A 140 -1.66 -10.15 -6.76
N HIS A 141 -2.43 -10.39 -7.83
CA HIS A 141 -3.21 -9.36 -8.53
C HIS A 141 -4.08 -8.49 -7.59
N LYS A 142 -4.56 -9.09 -6.49
CA LYS A 142 -5.34 -8.39 -5.46
C LYS A 142 -4.54 -7.34 -4.69
N LEU A 143 -3.22 -7.46 -4.64
CA LEU A 143 -2.35 -6.51 -3.97
C LEU A 143 -1.78 -5.43 -4.90
N VAL A 144 -1.87 -5.60 -6.22
CA VAL A 144 -1.41 -4.60 -7.19
C VAL A 144 -2.04 -3.23 -6.92
N SER A 145 -3.34 -3.19 -6.60
CA SER A 145 -4.02 -1.95 -6.24
C SER A 145 -3.50 -1.32 -4.94
N ALA A 146 -2.95 -2.13 -4.02
CA ALA A 146 -2.33 -1.63 -2.79
C ALA A 146 -0.97 -0.95 -3.04
N PHE A 147 -0.30 -1.34 -4.12
CA PHE A 147 0.98 -0.77 -4.54
C PHE A 147 0.86 0.38 -5.53
N SER A 148 -0.36 0.72 -5.98
CA SER A 148 -0.58 1.80 -6.95
C SER A 148 0.06 3.12 -6.52
N ALA A 149 0.02 3.45 -5.22
CA ALA A 149 0.64 4.66 -4.69
C ALA A 149 2.17 4.68 -4.84
N THR A 150 2.82 3.53 -4.67
CA THR A 150 4.27 3.38 -4.88
C THR A 150 4.62 3.51 -6.35
N LEU A 151 3.86 2.85 -7.23
CA LEU A 151 4.05 2.93 -8.67
C LEU A 151 3.81 4.35 -9.19
N GLU A 152 2.84 5.07 -8.65
CA GLU A 152 2.62 6.49 -8.98
C GLU A 152 3.81 7.37 -8.60
N GLU A 153 4.38 7.22 -7.40
CA GLU A 153 5.56 8.01 -6.98
C GLU A 153 6.80 7.67 -7.83
N THR A 154 6.97 6.40 -8.18
CA THR A 154 8.05 5.94 -9.06
C THR A 154 7.90 6.49 -10.47
N ALA A 155 6.69 6.43 -11.06
CA ALA A 155 6.42 6.93 -12.40
C ALA A 155 6.58 8.45 -12.55
N MET A 156 6.49 9.19 -11.45
CA MET A 156 6.58 10.65 -11.43
C MET A 156 7.93 11.18 -10.91
N ALA A 157 8.85 10.29 -10.56
CA ALA A 157 10.20 10.70 -10.14
C ALA A 157 11.03 11.15 -11.36
N ASP A 158 11.84 12.18 -11.18
CA ASP A 158 12.80 12.63 -12.19
C ASP A 158 13.95 11.62 -12.35
N VAL A 159 14.32 10.92 -11.27
CA VAL A 159 15.39 9.93 -11.22
C VAL A 159 14.98 8.74 -10.37
N LEU A 160 15.29 7.55 -10.84
CA LEU A 160 15.14 6.31 -10.08
C LEU A 160 16.50 5.84 -9.56
N LEU A 161 16.58 5.58 -8.26
CA LEU A 161 17.73 4.97 -7.61
C LEU A 161 17.40 3.50 -7.34
N HIS A 162 17.91 2.62 -8.20
CA HIS A 162 17.70 1.19 -8.06
C HIS A 162 18.69 0.60 -7.05
N VAL A 163 18.18 0.07 -5.95
CA VAL A 163 18.97 -0.57 -4.89
C VAL A 163 18.86 -2.08 -5.04
N VAL A 164 20.01 -2.72 -5.21
CA VAL A 164 20.13 -4.17 -5.37
C VAL A 164 21.03 -4.72 -4.28
N ASP A 165 20.62 -5.81 -3.64
CA ASP A 165 21.44 -6.54 -2.68
C ASP A 165 22.41 -7.46 -3.42
N ALA A 166 23.67 -7.03 -3.56
CA ALA A 166 24.71 -7.79 -4.26
C ALA A 166 25.12 -9.09 -3.53
N ALA A 167 24.76 -9.24 -2.24
CA ALA A 167 25.02 -10.47 -1.51
C ALA A 167 23.94 -11.55 -1.76
N ASN A 168 22.82 -11.17 -2.38
CA ASN A 168 21.76 -12.11 -2.72
C ASN A 168 22.17 -12.95 -3.94
N PRO A 169 22.11 -14.29 -3.88
CA PRO A 169 22.49 -15.16 -5.02
C PRO A 169 21.63 -14.93 -6.28
N ASP A 170 20.41 -14.40 -6.12
CA ASP A 170 19.49 -14.07 -7.21
C ASP A 170 19.58 -12.59 -7.66
N PHE A 171 20.67 -11.87 -7.33
CA PHE A 171 20.77 -10.42 -7.57
C PHE A 171 20.59 -10.03 -9.05
N GLU A 172 21.11 -10.85 -9.98
CA GLU A 172 20.95 -10.61 -11.42
C GLU A 172 19.49 -10.62 -11.89
N ARG A 173 18.65 -11.41 -11.23
CA ARG A 173 17.21 -11.45 -11.51
C ARG A 173 16.43 -10.33 -10.86
N GLN A 174 17.08 -9.55 -9.98
CA GLN A 174 16.49 -8.40 -9.30
C GLN A 174 16.80 -7.08 -10.02
N MET A 175 17.70 -7.11 -10.98
CA MET A 175 17.99 -6.01 -11.89
C MET A 175 17.02 -5.97 -13.06
#